data_7f27fcbcd0ad70a45c9434988b970f58
#
_entry.id   7f27fcbcd0ad70a45c9434988b970f58
#
_cell.length_a   1.000
_cell.length_b   1.000
_cell.length_c   1.000
_cell.angle_alpha   90.00
_cell.angle_beta   90.00
_cell.angle_gamma   90.00
#
_symmetry.space_group_name_H-M   'P 1'
#
loop_
_entity.id
_entity.type
_entity.pdbx_description
1 polymer ?
#
loop_
_entity_poly.entity_id
_entity_poly.type
_entity_poly.pdbx_seq_one_letter_code
_entity_poly.pdbx_strand_id
1 'polypeptide(L)'
;MSLNRDSLVALCLIMLSGGLMLASFEIREPDYGVLSPAAWPRLIIIILGVLSVIYLLRSIRVPKEAKDAAPRKSIGEFILYWRNVIAVFSIFALYLIALPYLGMLIGNILFSFILLTVLGGWRAILMHLLVALGASGGMWLLFTYVLEVFLPRGSLTGL
;
A
#
# COMPACT_ATOMS: atom_id res chain seq x y z
N MET A 1 -18.56 -23.82 18.71
CA MET A 1 -17.30 -23.05 18.60
C MET A 1 -17.64 -21.67 18.04
N SER A 2 -17.68 -20.63 18.86
CA SER A 2 -17.91 -19.27 18.35
C SER A 2 -16.63 -18.77 17.71
N LEU A 3 -16.62 -18.61 16.39
CA LEU A 3 -15.49 -18.00 15.68
C LEU A 3 -15.23 -16.62 16.29
N ASN A 4 -14.06 -16.47 16.87
CA ASN A 4 -13.60 -15.19 17.34
C ASN A 4 -13.27 -14.30 16.12
N ARG A 5 -13.43 -12.96 16.22
CA ARG A 5 -13.06 -12.04 15.13
C ARG A 5 -11.64 -12.30 14.61
N ASP A 6 -10.71 -12.57 15.52
CA ASP A 6 -9.32 -12.86 15.19
C ASP A 6 -9.18 -14.19 14.42
N SER A 7 -9.98 -15.22 14.76
CA SER A 7 -9.99 -16.49 14.01
C SER A 7 -10.57 -16.32 12.60
N LEU A 8 -11.58 -15.46 12.44
CA LEU A 8 -12.14 -15.15 11.11
C LEU A 8 -11.11 -14.44 10.23
N VAL A 9 -10.41 -13.43 10.78
CA VAL A 9 -9.35 -12.71 10.06
C VAL A 9 -8.23 -13.66 9.67
N ALA A 10 -7.79 -14.53 10.59
CA ALA A 10 -6.74 -15.51 10.32
C ALA A 10 -7.16 -16.48 9.20
N LEU A 11 -8.41 -16.93 9.20
CA LEU A 11 -8.92 -17.80 8.15
C LEU A 11 -8.97 -17.11 6.78
N CYS A 12 -9.42 -15.85 6.75
CA CYS A 12 -9.39 -15.04 5.52
C CYS A 12 -7.97 -14.86 4.97
N LEU A 13 -6.98 -14.61 5.85
CA LEU A 13 -5.59 -14.47 5.44
C LEU A 13 -5.00 -15.79 4.92
N ILE A 14 -5.37 -16.93 5.50
CA ILE A 14 -4.97 -18.26 5.02
C ILE A 14 -5.56 -18.52 3.63
N MET A 15 -6.86 -18.25 3.44
CA MET A 15 -7.50 -18.40 2.13
C MET A 15 -6.87 -17.46 1.09
N LEU A 16 -6.58 -16.22 1.47
CA LEU A 16 -5.92 -15.26 0.60
C LEU A 16 -4.52 -15.74 0.21
N SER A 17 -3.71 -16.20 1.16
CA SER A 17 -2.37 -16.72 0.87
C SER A 17 -2.41 -17.96 -0.01
N GLY A 18 -3.39 -18.85 0.18
CA GLY A 18 -3.61 -20.01 -0.68
C GLY A 18 -3.99 -19.61 -2.11
N GLY A 19 -4.92 -18.68 -2.28
CA GLY A 19 -5.31 -18.15 -3.59
C GLY A 19 -4.17 -17.45 -4.32
N LEU A 20 -3.40 -16.61 -3.60
CA LEU A 20 -2.22 -15.96 -4.16
C LEU A 20 -1.13 -16.97 -4.54
N MET A 21 -0.98 -18.05 -3.77
CA MET A 21 -0.03 -19.12 -4.12
C MET A 21 -0.42 -19.80 -5.42
N LEU A 22 -1.70 -20.12 -5.60
CA LEU A 22 -2.19 -20.69 -6.86
C LEU A 22 -1.95 -19.72 -8.02
N ALA A 23 -2.28 -18.43 -7.88
CA ALA A 23 -2.04 -17.42 -8.90
C ALA A 23 -0.53 -17.24 -9.21
N SER A 24 0.35 -17.50 -8.24
CA SER A 24 1.80 -17.37 -8.46
C SER A 24 2.38 -18.40 -9.45
N PHE A 25 1.69 -19.51 -9.69
CA PHE A 25 2.11 -20.49 -10.68
C PHE A 25 1.84 -20.05 -12.12
N GLU A 26 0.96 -19.07 -12.33
CA GLU A 26 0.67 -18.48 -13.65
C GLU A 26 1.71 -17.41 -14.06
N ILE A 27 2.61 -17.03 -13.15
CA ILE A 27 3.67 -16.07 -13.46
C ILE A 27 4.62 -16.70 -14.46
N ARG A 28 4.74 -16.11 -15.64
CA ARG A 28 5.69 -16.58 -16.68
C ARG A 28 7.11 -16.55 -16.14
N GLU A 29 7.80 -17.64 -16.29
CA GLU A 29 9.22 -17.80 -15.95
C GLU A 29 10.03 -17.66 -17.25
N PRO A 30 10.58 -16.48 -17.56
CA PRO A 30 11.49 -16.35 -18.68
C PRO A 30 12.80 -17.07 -18.35
N ASP A 31 13.33 -17.77 -19.32
CA ASP A 31 14.51 -18.64 -19.20
C ASP A 31 15.82 -17.84 -19.21
N TYR A 32 15.99 -16.94 -18.24
CA TYR A 32 17.19 -16.11 -18.13
C TYR A 32 18.27 -16.65 -17.17
N GLY A 33 18.14 -17.89 -16.71
CA GLY A 33 19.17 -18.57 -15.90
C GLY A 33 19.46 -17.96 -14.53
N VAL A 34 18.65 -16.99 -14.05
CA VAL A 34 18.77 -16.32 -12.77
C VAL A 34 17.49 -16.56 -11.95
N LEU A 35 17.39 -15.98 -10.75
CA LEU A 35 16.22 -16.09 -9.89
C LEU A 35 14.92 -15.77 -10.64
N SER A 36 13.96 -16.73 -10.64
CA SER A 36 12.64 -16.57 -11.23
C SER A 36 11.93 -15.32 -10.65
N PRO A 37 11.28 -14.49 -11.49
CA PRO A 37 10.45 -13.37 -11.02
C PRO A 37 9.38 -13.79 -10.02
N ALA A 38 8.94 -15.05 -10.06
CA ALA A 38 7.99 -15.64 -9.13
C ALA A 38 8.59 -15.93 -7.74
N ALA A 39 9.91 -15.96 -7.59
CA ALA A 39 10.57 -16.33 -6.33
C ALA A 39 10.23 -15.38 -5.20
N TRP A 40 10.29 -14.07 -5.43
CA TRP A 40 9.95 -13.05 -4.42
C TRP A 40 8.48 -13.08 -4.02
N PRO A 41 7.51 -13.04 -4.94
CA PRO A 41 6.11 -13.21 -4.59
C PRO A 41 5.84 -14.49 -3.79
N ARG A 42 6.37 -15.63 -4.22
CA ARG A 42 6.18 -16.92 -3.53
C ARG A 42 6.74 -16.90 -2.11
N LEU A 43 7.91 -16.32 -1.89
CA LEU A 43 8.51 -16.19 -0.56
C LEU A 43 7.62 -15.35 0.37
N ILE A 44 7.11 -14.22 -0.10
CA ILE A 44 6.21 -13.36 0.68
C ILE A 44 4.89 -14.08 1.01
N ILE A 45 4.32 -14.80 0.05
CA ILE A 45 3.08 -15.57 0.23
C ILE A 45 3.28 -16.70 1.25
N ILE A 46 4.42 -17.40 1.22
CA ILE A 46 4.75 -18.44 2.19
C ILE A 46 4.85 -17.85 3.60
N ILE A 47 5.56 -16.73 3.76
CA ILE A 47 5.68 -16.04 5.05
C ILE A 47 4.31 -15.61 5.54
N LEU A 48 3.48 -15.02 4.68
CA LEU A 48 2.11 -14.63 5.01
C LEU A 48 1.29 -15.84 5.48
N GLY A 49 1.35 -16.95 4.76
CA GLY A 49 0.65 -18.19 5.10
C GLY A 49 1.08 -18.73 6.47
N VAL A 50 2.38 -18.83 6.71
CA VAL A 50 2.94 -19.30 7.98
C VAL A 50 2.50 -18.40 9.15
N LEU A 51 2.63 -17.07 9.00
CA LEU A 51 2.20 -16.12 10.03
C LEU A 51 0.69 -16.19 10.27
N SER A 52 -0.11 -16.39 9.25
CA SER A 52 -1.57 -16.54 9.36
C SER A 52 -1.96 -17.81 10.11
N VAL A 53 -1.27 -18.92 9.87
CA VAL A 53 -1.45 -20.16 10.64
C VAL A 53 -1.06 -19.96 12.11
N ILE A 54 0.08 -19.34 12.39
CA ILE A 54 0.51 -19.02 13.76
C ILE A 54 -0.53 -18.13 14.44
N TYR A 55 -1.06 -17.13 13.72
CA TYR A 55 -2.08 -16.24 14.24
C TYR A 55 -3.37 -16.99 14.57
N LEU A 56 -3.80 -17.92 13.70
CA LEU A 56 -4.96 -18.79 13.94
C LEU A 56 -4.77 -19.65 15.20
N LEU A 57 -3.60 -20.29 15.33
CA LEU A 57 -3.29 -21.13 16.48
C LEU A 57 -3.28 -20.33 17.79
N ARG A 58 -2.78 -19.10 17.78
CA ARG A 58 -2.82 -18.20 18.94
C ARG A 58 -4.25 -17.76 19.25
N SER A 59 -5.03 -17.42 18.22
CA SER A 59 -6.42 -16.98 18.40
C SER A 59 -7.31 -18.06 19.03
N ILE A 60 -7.03 -19.33 18.75
CA ILE A 60 -7.78 -20.46 19.32
C ILE A 60 -7.35 -20.75 20.77
N ARG A 61 -6.07 -20.50 21.12
CA ARG A 61 -5.50 -20.82 22.44
C ARG A 61 -5.77 -19.76 23.49
N VAL A 62 -5.99 -18.50 23.10
CA VAL A 62 -6.28 -17.42 24.04
C VAL A 62 -7.75 -17.49 24.43
N PRO A 63 -8.09 -17.72 25.73
CA PRO A 63 -9.45 -17.61 26.22
C PRO A 63 -9.96 -16.20 25.90
N LYS A 64 -11.24 -16.13 25.58
CA LYS A 64 -11.95 -14.88 25.32
C LYS A 64 -11.97 -14.07 26.64
N GLU A 65 -10.92 -13.32 26.92
CA GLU A 65 -11.09 -12.17 27.80
C GLU A 65 -12.18 -11.33 27.17
N ALA A 66 -13.22 -11.08 27.93
CA ALA A 66 -14.29 -10.18 27.53
C ALA A 66 -13.65 -8.81 27.25
N LYS A 67 -13.13 -8.63 26.03
CA LYS A 67 -12.88 -7.31 25.50
C LYS A 67 -14.26 -6.68 25.50
N ASP A 68 -14.47 -5.86 26.51
CA ASP A 68 -15.60 -4.96 26.62
C ASP A 68 -15.97 -4.51 25.22
N ALA A 69 -17.23 -4.73 24.87
CA ALA A 69 -17.76 -4.37 23.57
C ALA A 69 -17.42 -2.89 23.39
N ALA A 70 -16.39 -2.64 22.58
CA ALA A 70 -15.96 -1.26 22.32
C ALA A 70 -17.22 -0.51 21.90
N PRO A 71 -17.58 0.60 22.56
CA PRO A 71 -18.82 1.31 22.29
C PRO A 71 -18.92 1.54 20.79
N ARG A 72 -20.07 1.21 20.19
CA ARG A 72 -20.33 1.44 18.77
C ARG A 72 -20.06 2.92 18.50
N LYS A 73 -18.89 3.22 17.96
CA LYS A 73 -18.52 4.59 17.57
C LYS A 73 -19.55 5.07 16.56
N SER A 74 -20.06 6.27 16.76
CA SER A 74 -20.91 6.94 15.80
C SER A 74 -20.17 7.02 14.45
N ILE A 75 -20.92 7.03 13.34
CA ILE A 75 -20.33 7.17 11.98
C ILE A 75 -19.40 8.38 11.92
N GLY A 76 -19.78 9.49 12.58
CA GLY A 76 -18.93 10.69 12.66
C GLY A 76 -17.60 10.45 13.41
N GLU A 77 -17.63 9.72 14.53
CA GLU A 77 -16.41 9.37 15.27
C GLU A 77 -15.53 8.39 14.49
N PHE A 78 -16.14 7.49 13.71
CA PHE A 78 -15.42 6.61 12.81
C PHE A 78 -14.70 7.38 11.72
N ILE A 79 -15.37 8.30 11.03
CA ILE A 79 -14.79 9.15 9.98
C ILE A 79 -13.67 10.02 10.57
N LEU A 80 -13.88 10.62 11.74
CA LEU A 80 -12.89 11.45 12.40
C LEU A 80 -11.63 10.64 12.79
N TYR A 81 -11.81 9.41 13.26
CA TYR A 81 -10.73 8.50 13.60
C TYR A 81 -9.93 8.06 12.37
N TRP A 82 -10.62 7.78 11.25
CA TRP A 82 -10.02 7.30 10.01
C TRP A 82 -9.70 8.40 9.00
N ARG A 83 -9.89 9.68 9.36
CA ARG A 83 -9.75 10.83 8.45
C ARG A 83 -8.42 10.82 7.68
N ASN A 84 -7.31 10.52 8.34
CA ASN A 84 -6.00 10.52 7.71
C ASN A 84 -5.86 9.36 6.72
N VAL A 85 -6.39 8.20 7.07
CA VAL A 85 -6.40 7.02 6.18
C VAL A 85 -7.28 7.29 4.96
N ILE A 86 -8.48 7.80 5.16
CA ILE A 86 -9.41 8.18 4.08
C ILE A 86 -8.76 9.24 3.17
N ALA A 87 -8.13 10.26 3.75
CA ALA A 87 -7.43 11.30 3.00
C ALA A 87 -6.30 10.71 2.13
N VAL A 88 -5.44 9.84 2.70
CA VAL A 88 -4.35 9.19 1.96
C VAL A 88 -4.88 8.41 0.76
N PHE A 89 -5.88 7.55 0.97
CA PHE A 89 -6.44 6.74 -0.11
C PHE A 89 -7.16 7.58 -1.16
N SER A 90 -7.86 8.65 -0.75
CA SER A 90 -8.52 9.58 -1.69
C SER A 90 -7.51 10.34 -2.54
N ILE A 91 -6.45 10.88 -1.93
CA ILE A 91 -5.37 11.58 -2.64
C ILE A 91 -4.66 10.61 -3.59
N PHE A 92 -4.42 9.37 -3.16
CA PHE A 92 -3.81 8.35 -4.00
C PHE A 92 -4.70 7.95 -5.18
N ALA A 93 -6.00 7.80 -4.98
CA ALA A 93 -6.94 7.53 -6.07
C ALA A 93 -6.96 8.66 -7.10
N LEU A 94 -6.98 9.93 -6.64
CA LEU A 94 -6.89 11.10 -7.51
C LEU A 94 -5.55 11.13 -8.28
N TYR A 95 -4.45 10.79 -7.61
CA TYR A 95 -3.15 10.68 -8.25
C TYR A 95 -3.16 9.66 -9.40
N LEU A 96 -3.73 8.46 -9.17
CA LEU A 96 -3.81 7.42 -10.22
C LEU A 96 -4.63 7.88 -11.42
N ILE A 97 -5.72 8.62 -11.21
CA ILE A 97 -6.54 9.19 -12.28
C ILE A 97 -5.78 10.29 -13.04
N ALA A 98 -5.02 11.12 -12.32
CA ALA A 98 -4.28 12.23 -12.88
C ALA A 98 -2.97 11.80 -13.58
N LEU A 99 -2.40 10.67 -13.21
CA LEU A 99 -1.10 10.18 -13.68
C LEU A 99 -0.97 10.12 -15.22
N PRO A 100 -1.95 9.59 -15.99
CA PRO A 100 -1.86 9.56 -17.47
C PRO A 100 -1.83 10.95 -18.09
N TYR A 101 -2.38 11.96 -17.42
CA TYR A 101 -2.46 13.34 -17.91
C TYR A 101 -1.25 14.17 -17.53
N LEU A 102 -0.82 14.09 -16.27
CA LEU A 102 0.25 14.91 -15.71
C LEU A 102 1.65 14.30 -15.88
N GLY A 103 1.73 12.98 -16.08
CA GLY A 103 2.98 12.25 -16.08
C GLY A 103 3.54 12.02 -14.67
N MET A 104 4.59 11.21 -14.59
CA MET A 104 5.12 10.75 -13.31
C MET A 104 5.78 11.87 -12.51
N LEU A 105 6.53 12.78 -13.15
CA LEU A 105 7.26 13.84 -12.44
C LEU A 105 6.29 14.80 -11.74
N ILE A 106 5.40 15.42 -12.51
CA ILE A 106 4.45 16.42 -12.00
C ILE A 106 3.43 15.75 -11.06
N GLY A 107 2.95 14.56 -11.43
CA GLY A 107 2.04 13.78 -10.60
C GLY A 107 2.63 13.47 -9.23
N ASN A 108 3.87 13.02 -9.15
CA ASN A 108 4.54 12.73 -7.87
C ASN A 108 4.79 13.98 -7.03
N ILE A 109 5.19 15.10 -7.65
CA ILE A 109 5.36 16.36 -6.93
C ILE A 109 4.04 16.80 -6.30
N LEU A 110 2.96 16.82 -7.07
CA LEU A 110 1.64 17.22 -6.58
C LEU A 110 1.12 16.26 -5.51
N PHE A 111 1.23 14.96 -5.75
CA PHE A 111 0.82 13.94 -4.79
C PHE A 111 1.55 14.09 -3.46
N SER A 112 2.89 14.17 -3.50
CA SER A 112 3.72 14.30 -2.29
C SER A 112 3.45 15.61 -1.56
N PHE A 113 3.32 16.72 -2.28
CA PHE A 113 3.03 18.02 -1.71
C PHE A 113 1.67 18.06 -1.01
N ILE A 114 0.60 17.58 -1.68
CA ILE A 114 -0.74 17.52 -1.11
C ILE A 114 -0.77 16.60 0.10
N LEU A 115 -0.17 15.41 -0.02
CA LEU A 115 -0.14 14.43 1.06
C LEU A 115 0.58 14.98 2.31
N LEU A 116 1.77 15.56 2.13
CA LEU A 116 2.53 16.17 3.22
C LEU A 116 1.76 17.33 3.86
N THR A 117 1.06 18.13 3.07
CA THR A 117 0.30 19.28 3.59
C THR A 117 -0.92 18.83 4.36
N VAL A 118 -1.65 17.83 3.87
CA VAL A 118 -2.84 17.28 4.54
C VAL A 118 -2.48 16.59 5.86
N LEU A 119 -1.39 15.83 5.89
CA LEU A 119 -0.98 15.10 7.09
C LEU A 119 -0.13 15.95 8.05
N GLY A 120 0.75 16.80 7.53
CA GLY A 120 1.70 17.61 8.31
C GLY A 120 1.15 18.98 8.72
N GLY A 121 0.03 19.41 8.12
CA GLY A 121 -0.59 20.71 8.39
C GLY A 121 0.06 21.87 7.62
N TRP A 122 -0.65 23.00 7.60
CA TRP A 122 -0.31 24.16 6.74
C TRP A 122 0.90 24.98 7.21
N ARG A 123 1.39 24.76 8.43
CA ARG A 123 2.47 25.58 9.02
C ARG A 123 3.82 25.42 8.31
N ALA A 124 4.07 24.27 7.67
CA ALA A 124 5.34 23.95 7.02
C ALA A 124 5.20 23.80 5.50
N ILE A 125 4.28 24.53 4.87
CA ILE A 125 3.94 24.37 3.45
C ILE A 125 5.15 24.54 2.52
N LEU A 126 6.04 25.46 2.81
CA LEU A 126 7.26 25.66 2.04
C LEU A 126 8.21 24.46 2.15
N MET A 127 8.33 23.90 3.35
CA MET A 127 9.14 22.70 3.58
C MET A 127 8.52 21.48 2.85
N HIS A 128 7.19 21.33 2.88
CA HIS A 128 6.50 20.30 2.13
C HIS A 128 6.75 20.40 0.62
N LEU A 129 6.75 21.63 0.09
CA LEU A 129 7.05 21.87 -1.32
C LEU A 129 8.50 21.50 -1.66
N LEU A 130 9.46 21.93 -0.84
CA LEU A 130 10.88 21.61 -1.04
C LEU A 130 11.13 20.09 -0.97
N VAL A 131 10.52 19.40 -0.02
CA VAL A 131 10.62 17.93 0.11
C VAL A 131 9.99 17.23 -1.09
N ALA A 132 8.81 17.68 -1.53
CA ALA A 132 8.13 17.11 -2.69
C ALA A 132 8.95 17.29 -3.97
N LEU A 133 9.49 18.49 -4.20
CA LEU A 133 10.36 18.77 -5.34
C LEU A 133 11.66 17.98 -5.27
N GLY A 134 12.34 17.98 -4.13
CA GLY A 134 13.61 17.29 -3.95
C GLY A 134 13.49 15.77 -4.10
N ALA A 135 12.52 15.17 -3.43
CA ALA A 135 12.31 13.72 -3.48
C ALA A 135 11.84 13.26 -4.87
N SER A 136 10.81 13.91 -5.43
CA SER A 136 10.27 13.51 -6.74
C SER A 136 11.23 13.86 -7.88
N GLY A 137 11.87 15.02 -7.83
CA GLY A 137 12.87 15.44 -8.81
C GLY A 137 14.13 14.56 -8.76
N GLY A 138 14.64 14.27 -7.55
CA GLY A 138 15.79 13.38 -7.36
C GLY A 138 15.50 11.96 -7.86
N MET A 139 14.31 11.43 -7.56
CA MET A 139 13.89 10.12 -8.05
C MET A 139 13.77 10.12 -9.59
N TRP A 140 13.17 11.17 -10.17
CA TRP A 140 13.05 11.30 -11.62
C TRP A 140 14.43 11.36 -12.30
N LEU A 141 15.36 12.15 -11.77
CA LEU A 141 16.73 12.23 -12.27
C LEU A 141 17.42 10.86 -12.21
N LEU A 142 17.31 10.17 -11.09
CA LEU A 142 17.89 8.84 -10.90
C LEU A 142 17.36 7.85 -11.93
N PHE A 143 16.03 7.76 -12.09
CA PHE A 143 15.43 6.81 -13.03
C PHE A 143 15.73 7.17 -14.49
N THR A 144 15.69 8.45 -14.83
CA THR A 144 15.87 8.90 -16.22
C THR A 144 17.33 8.85 -16.67
N TYR A 145 18.27 9.31 -15.83
CA TYR A 145 19.67 9.47 -16.26
C TYR A 145 20.61 8.38 -15.73
N VAL A 146 20.33 7.78 -14.57
CA VAL A 146 21.22 6.74 -14.01
C VAL A 146 20.73 5.35 -14.40
N LEU A 147 19.44 5.11 -14.33
CA LEU A 147 18.84 3.79 -14.63
C LEU A 147 18.33 3.66 -16.06
N GLU A 148 18.28 4.77 -16.81
CA GLU A 148 17.78 4.83 -18.21
C GLU A 148 16.40 4.19 -18.39
N VAL A 149 15.54 4.29 -17.37
CA VAL A 149 14.19 3.73 -17.39
C VAL A 149 13.22 4.74 -17.98
N PHE A 150 12.44 4.31 -18.97
CA PHE A 150 11.38 5.12 -19.55
C PHE A 150 10.23 5.29 -18.54
N LEU A 151 10.10 6.49 -17.99
CA LEU A 151 9.02 6.84 -17.10
C LEU A 151 7.76 7.26 -17.89
N PRO A 152 6.55 7.00 -17.34
CA PRO A 152 5.30 7.41 -17.99
C PRO A 152 5.25 8.92 -18.19
N ARG A 153 5.14 9.34 -19.44
CA ARG A 153 4.98 10.75 -19.82
C ARG A 153 3.50 11.14 -19.77
N GLY A 154 3.23 12.33 -19.26
CA GLY A 154 1.87 12.86 -19.24
C GLY A 154 1.41 13.32 -20.62
N SER A 155 0.18 13.01 -20.99
CA SER A 155 -0.40 13.43 -22.27
C SER A 155 -0.53 14.96 -22.42
N LEU A 156 -0.62 15.69 -21.30
CA LEU A 156 -0.73 17.15 -21.30
C LEU A 156 0.61 17.85 -21.14
N THR A 157 1.56 17.22 -20.45
CA THR A 157 2.84 17.86 -20.06
C THR A 157 4.00 17.45 -20.95
N GLY A 158 3.91 16.30 -21.59
CA GLY A 158 4.99 15.75 -22.41
C GLY A 158 6.21 15.24 -21.59
N LEU A 159 6.14 15.35 -20.25
CA LEU A 159 7.20 14.98 -19.29
C LEU A 159 6.92 13.64 -18.66
#